data_525a81f7a08653680b64ee71ebd4abba
#
_entry.id   525a81f7a08653680b64ee71ebd4abba
#
_cell.length_a   1.000
_cell.length_b   1.000
_cell.length_c   1.000
_cell.angle_alpha   90.00
_cell.angle_beta   90.00
_cell.angle_gamma   90.00
#
_symmetry.space_group_name_H-M   'P 1'
#
loop_
_entity.id
_entity.type
_entity.pdbx_description
1 polymer ?
#
loop_
_entity_poly.entity_id
_entity_poly.type
_entity_poly.pdbx_seq_one_letter_code
_entity_poly.pdbx_strand_id
1 'polypeptide(L)'
;MNLFPPTRDEALVRIAAVQPAEYSRSRNALNGAVTQLSPYITHGFVSLPEVLKGVRSKHQLKPEDKLVFELGWREYYRHVWQHRGDGIFKSLHEGVLPEDAYADDIPADILQACTGVPAIDMSVKTLYATGYLHNHARMWLASFMVHLRKVHWRAII
;
A
#
# COMPACT_ATOMS: atom_id res chain seq x y z
N MET A 1 -2.12 -18.56 12.26
CA MET A 1 -3.17 -17.61 12.70
C MET A 1 -3.29 -16.56 11.61
N ASN A 2 -4.50 -16.32 11.06
CA ASN A 2 -4.67 -15.33 10.00
C ASN A 2 -4.51 -13.91 10.58
N LEU A 3 -3.49 -13.18 10.18
CA LEU A 3 -3.21 -11.82 10.66
C LEU A 3 -4.32 -10.82 10.27
N PHE A 4 -5.05 -11.11 9.19
CA PHE A 4 -6.12 -10.28 8.64
C PHE A 4 -7.40 -11.12 8.44
N PRO A 5 -8.14 -11.48 9.51
CA PRO A 5 -9.41 -12.18 9.37
C PRO A 5 -10.35 -11.39 8.44
N PRO A 6 -10.93 -12.00 7.40
CA PRO A 6 -11.73 -11.29 6.40
C PRO A 6 -13.15 -11.04 6.91
N THR A 7 -13.27 -10.25 7.97
CA THR A 7 -14.54 -9.90 8.61
C THR A 7 -14.68 -8.40 8.81
N ARG A 8 -15.92 -7.92 8.78
CA ARG A 8 -16.24 -6.52 9.09
C ARG A 8 -15.91 -6.18 10.55
N ASP A 9 -16.15 -7.12 11.47
CA ASP A 9 -15.88 -6.89 12.90
C ASP A 9 -14.41 -6.62 13.16
N GLU A 10 -13.51 -7.38 12.52
CA GLU A 10 -12.07 -7.11 12.62
C GLU A 10 -11.70 -5.72 12.05
N ALA A 11 -12.32 -5.31 10.95
CA ALA A 11 -12.14 -3.97 10.43
C ALA A 11 -12.56 -2.88 11.44
N LEU A 12 -13.68 -3.07 12.12
CA LEU A 12 -14.17 -2.13 13.14
C LEU A 12 -13.27 -2.10 14.37
N VAL A 13 -12.74 -3.25 14.79
CA VAL A 13 -11.74 -3.32 15.87
C VAL A 13 -10.50 -2.52 15.51
N ARG A 14 -9.99 -2.66 14.27
CA ARG A 14 -8.83 -1.88 13.78
C ARG A 14 -9.13 -0.39 13.68
N ILE A 15 -10.32 0.01 13.22
CA ILE A 15 -10.74 1.41 13.23
C ILE A 15 -10.70 1.98 14.65
N ALA A 16 -11.21 1.23 15.61
CA ALA A 16 -11.26 1.64 17.02
C ALA A 16 -9.87 1.75 17.67
N ALA A 17 -8.88 1.03 17.13
CA ALA A 17 -7.49 1.02 17.61
C ALA A 17 -6.62 2.12 16.97
N VAL A 18 -7.10 2.84 15.95
CA VAL A 18 -6.31 3.87 15.28
C VAL A 18 -5.93 4.98 16.25
N GLN A 19 -4.65 5.32 16.26
CA GLN A 19 -4.07 6.42 17.04
C GLN A 19 -3.49 7.49 16.08
N PRO A 20 -4.23 8.55 15.73
CA PRO A 20 -3.82 9.51 14.69
C PRO A 20 -2.49 10.20 14.95
N ALA A 21 -2.21 10.54 16.21
CA ALA A 21 -0.96 11.19 16.61
C ALA A 21 0.24 10.24 16.43
N GLU A 22 0.12 8.98 16.88
CA GLU A 22 1.15 7.97 16.72
C GLU A 22 1.35 7.60 15.24
N TYR A 23 0.26 7.49 14.49
CA TYR A 23 0.30 7.31 13.04
C TYR A 23 1.10 8.44 12.38
N SER A 24 0.82 9.69 12.69
CA SER A 24 1.53 10.84 12.14
C SER A 24 3.03 10.79 12.43
N ARG A 25 3.40 10.39 13.63
CA ARG A 25 4.78 10.37 14.11
C ARG A 25 5.60 9.20 13.55
N SER A 26 5.01 8.00 13.47
CA SER A 26 5.79 6.78 13.26
C SER A 26 5.40 5.96 12.02
N ARG A 27 4.39 6.35 11.25
CA ARG A 27 3.89 5.59 10.09
C ARG A 27 4.94 5.24 9.03
N ASN A 28 6.06 5.95 9.00
CA ASN A 28 7.14 5.71 8.04
C ASN A 28 8.13 4.63 8.53
N ALA A 29 8.11 4.27 9.81
CA ALA A 29 8.91 3.18 10.32
C ALA A 29 8.20 1.84 10.10
N LEU A 30 8.95 0.77 9.78
CA LEU A 30 8.38 -0.57 9.52
C LEU A 30 7.58 -1.12 10.71
N ASN A 31 7.99 -0.78 11.93
CA ASN A 31 7.31 -1.11 13.18
C ASN A 31 6.45 0.04 13.72
N GLY A 32 6.15 1.05 12.89
CA GLY A 32 5.37 2.20 13.27
C GLY A 32 3.88 1.92 13.40
N ALA A 33 3.17 2.90 13.96
CA ALA A 33 1.72 2.83 14.17
C ALA A 33 0.97 3.03 12.85
N VAL A 34 0.83 1.97 12.07
CA VAL A 34 0.00 1.96 10.84
C VAL A 34 -1.38 1.40 11.13
N THR A 35 -2.37 1.82 10.37
CA THR A 35 -3.77 1.44 10.61
C THR A 35 -4.08 -0.03 10.28
N GLN A 36 -3.31 -0.63 9.36
CA GLN A 36 -3.56 -1.96 8.79
C GLN A 36 -4.99 -2.15 8.24
N LEU A 37 -5.62 -1.06 7.80
CA LEU A 37 -6.98 -1.05 7.25
C LEU A 37 -7.04 -1.25 5.73
N SER A 38 -5.90 -1.14 5.04
CA SER A 38 -5.89 -1.20 3.57
C SER A 38 -6.52 -2.48 3.00
N PRO A 39 -6.33 -3.70 3.54
CA PRO A 39 -7.01 -4.89 3.04
C PRO A 39 -8.54 -4.76 3.13
N TYR A 40 -9.04 -4.28 4.27
CA TYR A 40 -10.48 -4.16 4.50
C TYR A 40 -11.16 -3.08 3.64
N ILE A 41 -10.44 -1.98 3.39
CA ILE A 41 -10.93 -0.94 2.48
C ILE A 41 -10.92 -1.43 1.03
N THR A 42 -9.82 -2.09 0.61
CA THR A 42 -9.67 -2.60 -0.76
C THR A 42 -10.74 -3.64 -1.10
N HIS A 43 -11.07 -4.52 -0.16
CA HIS A 43 -12.07 -5.57 -0.35
C HIS A 43 -13.50 -5.15 0.06
N GLY A 44 -13.73 -3.86 0.38
CA GLY A 44 -15.06 -3.31 0.61
C GLY A 44 -15.71 -3.70 1.94
N PHE A 45 -14.96 -4.23 2.93
CA PHE A 45 -15.49 -4.49 4.27
C PHE A 45 -15.87 -3.21 5.00
N VAL A 46 -15.13 -2.13 4.75
CA VAL A 46 -15.40 -0.77 5.25
C VAL A 46 -15.06 0.27 4.20
N SER A 47 -15.82 1.35 4.17
CA SER A 47 -15.59 2.49 3.29
C SER A 47 -14.70 3.56 3.96
N LEU A 48 -14.11 4.43 3.18
CA LEU A 48 -13.32 5.56 3.71
C LEU A 48 -14.13 6.48 4.63
N PRO A 49 -15.40 6.84 4.32
CA PRO A 49 -16.24 7.61 5.24
C PRO A 49 -16.48 6.90 6.57
N GLU A 50 -16.68 5.57 6.57
CA GLU A 50 -16.85 4.80 7.80
C GLU A 50 -15.58 4.80 8.65
N VAL A 51 -14.41 4.63 8.02
CA VAL A 51 -13.11 4.73 8.72
C VAL A 51 -12.96 6.11 9.36
N LEU A 52 -13.18 7.17 8.58
CA LEU A 52 -13.06 8.54 9.09
C LEU A 52 -14.03 8.82 10.22
N LYS A 53 -15.30 8.41 10.08
CA LYS A 53 -16.34 8.54 11.12
C LYS A 53 -15.95 7.79 12.38
N GLY A 54 -15.48 6.55 12.25
CA GLY A 54 -15.08 5.72 13.38
C GLY A 54 -13.90 6.29 14.16
N VAL A 55 -12.89 6.82 13.47
CA VAL A 55 -11.74 7.49 14.13
C VAL A 55 -12.17 8.81 14.77
N ARG A 56 -13.00 9.62 14.08
CA ARG A 56 -13.52 10.90 14.61
C ARG A 56 -14.40 10.73 15.86
N SER A 57 -15.00 9.58 16.07
CA SER A 57 -15.78 9.32 17.29
C SER A 57 -14.93 9.33 18.56
N LYS A 58 -13.61 9.13 18.44
CA LYS A 58 -12.66 9.06 19.56
C LYS A 58 -11.60 10.18 19.53
N HIS A 59 -11.37 10.77 18.38
CA HIS A 59 -10.29 11.73 18.16
C HIS A 59 -10.81 12.96 17.40
N GLN A 60 -10.39 14.14 17.82
CA GLN A 60 -10.60 15.35 17.02
C GLN A 60 -9.64 15.31 15.84
N LEU A 61 -10.18 15.27 14.61
CA LEU A 61 -9.40 15.27 13.38
C LEU A 61 -9.65 16.56 12.59
N LYS A 62 -8.57 17.13 12.11
CA LYS A 62 -8.57 18.27 11.20
C LYS A 62 -8.25 17.80 9.76
N PRO A 63 -8.64 18.56 8.73
CA PRO A 63 -8.31 18.20 7.34
C PRO A 63 -6.81 18.02 7.08
N GLU A 64 -5.97 18.80 7.75
CA GLU A 64 -4.52 18.78 7.65
C GLU A 64 -3.84 17.63 8.41
N ASP A 65 -4.58 16.90 9.25
CA ASP A 65 -4.03 15.73 9.96
C ASP A 65 -3.56 14.67 8.99
N LYS A 66 -2.38 14.12 9.24
CA LYS A 66 -1.71 13.21 8.31
C LYS A 66 -2.58 11.99 7.95
N LEU A 67 -3.33 11.46 8.90
CA LEU A 67 -4.25 10.35 8.63
C LEU A 67 -5.34 10.75 7.63
N VAL A 68 -5.96 11.93 7.82
CA VAL A 68 -7.01 12.43 6.92
C VAL A 68 -6.44 12.69 5.54
N PHE A 69 -5.25 13.28 5.47
CA PHE A 69 -4.55 13.54 4.22
C PHE A 69 -4.26 12.25 3.43
N GLU A 70 -3.79 11.18 4.11
CA GLU A 70 -3.52 9.90 3.45
C GLU A 70 -4.80 9.17 2.99
N LEU A 71 -5.90 9.27 3.74
CA LEU A 71 -7.21 8.80 3.27
C LEU A 71 -7.68 9.60 2.05
N GLY A 72 -7.43 10.92 2.03
CA GLY A 72 -7.71 11.79 0.89
C GLY A 72 -6.95 11.38 -0.38
N TRP A 73 -5.66 11.03 -0.28
CA TRP A 73 -4.90 10.51 -1.41
C TRP A 73 -5.52 9.26 -2.01
N ARG A 74 -6.00 8.34 -1.17
CA ARG A 74 -6.65 7.12 -1.64
C ARG A 74 -7.92 7.43 -2.45
N GLU A 75 -8.75 8.37 -1.98
CA GLU A 75 -9.94 8.79 -2.71
C GLU A 75 -9.57 9.54 -3.99
N TYR A 76 -8.54 10.38 -3.96
CA TYR A 76 -8.05 11.09 -5.13
C TYR A 76 -7.63 10.12 -6.23
N TYR A 77 -6.85 9.08 -5.93
CA TYR A 77 -6.44 8.11 -6.95
C TYR A 77 -7.61 7.26 -7.47
N ARG A 78 -8.62 6.98 -6.64
CA ARG A 78 -9.85 6.36 -7.10
C ARG A 78 -10.57 7.25 -8.11
N HIS A 79 -10.62 8.55 -7.83
CA HIS A 79 -11.21 9.55 -8.72
C HIS A 79 -10.42 9.68 -10.04
N VAL A 80 -9.09 9.68 -9.96
CA VAL A 80 -8.22 9.64 -11.15
C VAL A 80 -8.54 8.42 -12.02
N TRP A 81 -8.67 7.25 -11.41
CA TRP A 81 -9.03 6.04 -12.14
C TRP A 81 -10.39 6.16 -12.82
N GLN A 82 -11.41 6.63 -12.13
CA GLN A 82 -12.75 6.84 -12.69
C GLN A 82 -12.73 7.75 -13.95
N HIS A 83 -11.85 8.76 -13.96
CA HIS A 83 -11.75 9.70 -15.09
C HIS A 83 -10.86 9.18 -16.23
N ARG A 84 -9.83 8.43 -15.92
CA ARG A 84 -8.87 7.97 -16.91
C ARG A 84 -9.19 6.59 -17.48
N GLY A 85 -10.02 5.80 -16.81
CA GLY A 85 -10.32 4.42 -17.20
C GLY A 85 -9.04 3.64 -17.46
N ASP A 86 -8.96 2.94 -18.60
CA ASP A 86 -7.77 2.16 -18.98
C ASP A 86 -6.53 3.02 -19.25
N GLY A 87 -6.67 4.33 -19.32
CA GLY A 87 -5.55 5.25 -19.41
C GLY A 87 -4.60 5.20 -18.21
N ILE A 88 -5.03 4.62 -17.08
CA ILE A 88 -4.14 4.38 -15.92
C ILE A 88 -3.06 3.36 -16.21
N PHE A 89 -3.24 2.49 -17.20
CA PHE A 89 -2.24 1.50 -17.60
C PHE A 89 -1.18 2.04 -18.57
N LYS A 90 -1.28 3.32 -18.94
CA LYS A 90 -0.26 4.02 -19.74
C LYS A 90 0.67 4.80 -18.82
N SER A 91 1.97 4.73 -19.08
CA SER A 91 2.95 5.53 -18.37
C SER A 91 2.64 7.02 -18.50
N LEU A 92 2.63 7.75 -17.38
CA LEU A 92 2.39 9.21 -17.37
C LEU A 92 3.63 10.00 -17.79
N HIS A 93 4.78 9.43 -17.54
CA HIS A 93 6.09 10.02 -17.83
C HIS A 93 6.95 8.96 -18.51
N GLU A 94 7.87 9.42 -19.34
CA GLU A 94 8.91 8.56 -19.91
C GLU A 94 9.75 7.94 -18.79
N GLY A 95 10.08 6.65 -18.93
CA GLY A 95 10.98 5.96 -18.02
C GLY A 95 12.45 6.31 -18.32
N VAL A 96 13.36 5.74 -17.52
CA VAL A 96 14.82 5.86 -17.74
C VAL A 96 15.24 5.13 -19.02
N LEU A 97 14.49 4.08 -19.39
CA LEU A 97 14.67 3.33 -20.63
C LEU A 97 13.41 3.47 -21.50
N PRO A 98 13.54 3.22 -22.83
CA PRO A 98 12.37 3.02 -23.69
C PRO A 98 11.45 1.92 -23.11
N GLU A 99 10.14 2.04 -23.34
CA GLU A 99 9.14 1.16 -22.70
C GLU A 99 9.36 -0.32 -23.05
N ASP A 100 9.80 -0.60 -24.27
CA ASP A 100 10.10 -1.94 -24.80
C ASP A 100 11.42 -2.56 -24.28
N ALA A 101 12.24 -1.76 -23.57
CA ALA A 101 13.49 -2.22 -22.97
C ALA A 101 13.32 -2.73 -21.52
N TYR A 102 12.10 -2.64 -20.97
CA TYR A 102 11.79 -3.21 -19.66
C TYR A 102 11.36 -4.68 -19.81
N ALA A 103 11.73 -5.51 -18.83
CA ALA A 103 11.31 -6.91 -18.78
C ALA A 103 9.84 -7.02 -18.36
N ASP A 104 9.06 -7.87 -19.03
CA ASP A 104 7.67 -8.12 -18.70
C ASP A 104 7.49 -9.14 -17.57
N ASP A 105 8.53 -9.91 -17.25
CA ASP A 105 8.49 -10.93 -16.21
C ASP A 105 9.28 -10.51 -14.96
N ILE A 106 8.76 -10.91 -13.80
CA ILE A 106 9.46 -10.73 -12.52
C ILE A 106 10.58 -11.80 -12.42
N PRO A 107 11.84 -11.41 -12.20
CA PRO A 107 12.96 -12.35 -12.06
C PRO A 107 12.74 -13.38 -10.95
N ALA A 108 13.17 -14.61 -11.20
CA ALA A 108 12.94 -15.75 -10.30
C ALA A 108 13.52 -15.55 -8.90
N ASP A 109 14.67 -14.87 -8.77
CA ASP A 109 15.30 -14.58 -7.48
C ASP A 109 14.45 -13.63 -6.61
N ILE A 110 13.68 -12.72 -7.23
CA ILE A 110 12.70 -11.89 -6.53
C ILE A 110 11.52 -12.74 -6.05
N LEU A 111 10.94 -13.55 -6.95
CA LEU A 111 9.84 -14.45 -6.60
C LEU A 111 10.21 -15.45 -5.51
N GLN A 112 11.46 -15.91 -5.48
CA GLN A 112 11.99 -16.84 -4.48
C GLN A 112 12.53 -16.15 -3.21
N ALA A 113 12.49 -14.82 -3.16
CA ALA A 113 13.03 -14.01 -2.06
C ALA A 113 14.52 -14.35 -1.74
N CYS A 114 15.35 -14.42 -2.78
CA CYS A 114 16.77 -14.73 -2.71
C CYS A 114 17.63 -13.76 -3.56
N THR A 115 17.23 -12.48 -3.60
CA THR A 115 17.93 -11.43 -4.36
C THR A 115 19.28 -11.06 -3.79
N GLY A 116 19.58 -11.47 -2.55
CA GLY A 116 20.77 -11.04 -1.79
C GLY A 116 20.62 -9.65 -1.14
N VAL A 117 19.46 -9.00 -1.28
CA VAL A 117 19.12 -7.74 -0.61
C VAL A 117 18.15 -8.04 0.53
N PRO A 118 18.60 -8.07 1.80
CA PRO A 118 17.79 -8.57 2.92
C PRO A 118 16.43 -7.87 3.07
N ALA A 119 16.36 -6.56 2.85
CA ALA A 119 15.12 -5.80 2.96
C ALA A 119 14.09 -6.19 1.89
N ILE A 120 14.55 -6.51 0.68
CA ILE A 120 13.70 -6.98 -0.44
C ILE A 120 13.23 -8.40 -0.17
N ASP A 121 14.17 -9.30 0.17
CA ASP A 121 13.85 -10.70 0.45
C ASP A 121 12.88 -10.85 1.63
N MET A 122 13.06 -10.04 2.69
CA MET A 122 12.14 -9.98 3.82
C MET A 122 10.76 -9.47 3.39
N SER A 123 10.71 -8.46 2.52
CA SER A 123 9.45 -7.90 2.02
C SER A 123 8.65 -8.94 1.23
N VAL A 124 9.30 -9.69 0.33
CA VAL A 124 8.64 -10.77 -0.43
C VAL A 124 8.16 -11.88 0.48
N LYS A 125 9.00 -12.35 1.42
CA LYS A 125 8.62 -13.38 2.42
C LYS A 125 7.44 -12.93 3.26
N THR A 126 7.42 -11.67 3.71
CA THR A 126 6.32 -11.10 4.50
C THR A 126 5.04 -11.05 3.69
N LEU A 127 5.11 -10.62 2.42
CA LEU A 127 3.95 -10.59 1.53
C LEU A 127 3.35 -11.99 1.35
N TYR A 128 4.16 -13.01 1.07
CA TYR A 128 3.68 -14.38 0.91
C TYR A 128 3.10 -14.97 2.20
N ALA A 129 3.71 -14.67 3.33
CA ALA A 129 3.26 -15.19 4.63
C ALA A 129 1.96 -14.55 5.13
N THR A 130 1.70 -13.29 4.79
CA THR A 130 0.62 -12.49 5.43
C THR A 130 -0.40 -11.91 4.45
N GLY A 131 -0.09 -11.85 3.15
CA GLY A 131 -0.87 -11.11 2.14
C GLY A 131 -0.82 -9.58 2.34
N TYR A 132 -0.01 -9.09 3.27
CA TYR A 132 0.09 -7.67 3.60
C TYR A 132 1.56 -7.22 3.60
N LEU A 133 1.78 -6.01 3.11
CA LEU A 133 3.09 -5.38 3.17
C LEU A 133 2.94 -3.91 3.58
N HIS A 134 3.78 -3.47 4.49
CA HIS A 134 3.87 -2.06 4.90
C HIS A 134 4.12 -1.16 3.68
N ASN A 135 3.48 0.01 3.63
CA ASN A 135 3.55 0.89 2.45
C ASN A 135 5.00 1.21 2.00
N HIS A 136 5.90 1.48 2.94
CA HIS A 136 7.30 1.76 2.59
C HIS A 136 8.02 0.54 2.01
N ALA A 137 7.74 -0.66 2.52
CA ALA A 137 8.30 -1.89 1.97
C ALA A 137 7.76 -2.17 0.54
N ARG A 138 6.48 -1.82 0.26
CA ARG A 138 5.94 -1.85 -1.11
C ARG A 138 6.69 -0.90 -2.04
N MET A 139 6.94 0.33 -1.57
CA MET A 139 7.68 1.32 -2.36
C MET A 139 9.11 0.86 -2.64
N TRP A 140 9.79 0.27 -1.65
CA TRP A 140 11.15 -0.26 -1.84
C TRP A 140 11.16 -1.41 -2.84
N LEU A 141 10.23 -2.35 -2.68
CA LEU A 141 10.10 -3.50 -3.59
C LEU A 141 9.81 -3.04 -5.02
N ALA A 142 8.84 -2.13 -5.21
CA ALA A 142 8.51 -1.57 -6.51
C ALA A 142 9.70 -0.80 -7.12
N SER A 143 10.37 0.03 -6.32
CA SER A 143 11.56 0.77 -6.76
C SER A 143 12.71 -0.17 -7.16
N PHE A 144 12.96 -1.23 -6.38
CA PHE A 144 13.95 -2.25 -6.71
C PHE A 144 13.63 -2.93 -8.05
N MET A 145 12.40 -3.36 -8.24
CA MET A 145 11.98 -4.04 -9.48
C MET A 145 12.07 -3.11 -10.70
N VAL A 146 11.50 -1.90 -10.61
CA VAL A 146 11.44 -1.00 -11.78
C VAL A 146 12.80 -0.35 -12.06
N HIS A 147 13.46 0.21 -11.05
CA HIS A 147 14.64 1.04 -11.28
C HIS A 147 15.95 0.24 -11.31
N LEU A 148 16.07 -0.83 -10.54
CA LEU A 148 17.31 -1.63 -10.50
C LEU A 148 17.22 -2.85 -11.42
N ARG A 149 16.11 -3.58 -11.40
CA ARG A 149 15.94 -4.81 -12.16
C ARG A 149 15.30 -4.59 -13.54
N LYS A 150 14.88 -3.36 -13.83
CA LYS A 150 14.28 -2.97 -15.13
C LYS A 150 13.05 -3.81 -15.51
N VAL A 151 12.25 -4.20 -14.51
CA VAL A 151 10.96 -4.84 -14.73
C VAL A 151 9.93 -3.78 -15.06
N HIS A 152 9.09 -4.03 -16.05
CA HIS A 152 8.02 -3.11 -16.40
C HIS A 152 7.03 -2.98 -15.25
N TRP A 153 6.66 -1.74 -14.90
CA TRP A 153 5.82 -1.50 -13.73
C TRP A 153 4.47 -2.22 -13.78
N ARG A 154 3.92 -2.48 -14.97
CA ARG A 154 2.68 -3.27 -15.16
C ARG A 154 2.82 -4.74 -14.73
N ALA A 155 4.01 -5.29 -14.75
CA ALA A 155 4.23 -6.67 -14.31
C ALA A 155 4.17 -6.86 -12.79
N ILE A 156 4.15 -5.75 -12.03
CA ILE A 156 4.23 -5.77 -10.55
C ILE A 156 2.97 -5.25 -9.84
N ILE A 157 1.88 -4.98 -10.60
CA ILE A 157 0.60 -4.51 -10.06
C ILE A 157 -0.45 -5.62 -10.04
#